data_0ec67e55203227e6aab3e1cde5940dc7
#
_entry.id   0ec67e55203227e6aab3e1cde5940dc7
#
_cell.length_a   1.000
_cell.length_b   1.000
_cell.length_c   1.000
_cell.angle_alpha   90.00
_cell.angle_beta   90.00
_cell.angle_gamma   90.00
#
_symmetry.space_group_name_H-M   'P 1'
#
loop_
_entity.id
_entity.type
_entity.pdbx_description
1 polymer ?
#
loop_
_entity_poly.entity_id
_entity_poly.type
_entity_poly.pdbx_seq_one_letter_code
_entity_poly.pdbx_strand_id
1 'polypeptide(L)'
;GTEIGAIRHKGFIPWDDDVDISMFREDYEKFLAEGPSHIRSDFIIQNGRTDDFFPAVNSNLSLRGTVCVPDEFMDCPFTYAISIGIFPFDKIPQDPKTYARTKRRTWFWGRLNFLRATPRPHIPLGGWKRTLALAGCFLIHWTMRILHVPSKFILSHWDRAARLGEHEETDVYASFVEPDPENWTMSKSDVFPTVRVPFEDITTVLPKEYDKLLRLGYGDYMQLPPEDDRKNHHPGRLDFGKWKDVDVTKGSRDAFAAFGEKSV
;
A
#
# COMPACT_ATOMS: atom_id res chain seq x y z
N GLY A 1 9.55 -4.55 0.56
CA GLY A 1 9.87 -5.65 -0.39
C GLY A 1 10.52 -5.14 -1.65
N THR A 2 9.80 -4.41 -2.46
CA THR A 2 10.20 -4.02 -3.84
C THR A 2 11.58 -3.40 -3.95
N GLU A 3 11.94 -2.45 -3.08
CA GLU A 3 13.24 -1.76 -3.10
C GLU A 3 14.39 -2.71 -2.73
N ILE A 4 14.20 -3.57 -1.71
CA ILE A 4 15.15 -4.63 -1.36
C ILE A 4 15.31 -5.60 -2.54
N GLY A 5 14.22 -5.98 -3.18
CA GLY A 5 14.21 -6.82 -4.37
C GLY A 5 15.08 -6.23 -5.47
N ALA A 6 14.88 -4.96 -5.81
CA ALA A 6 15.67 -4.25 -6.81
C ALA A 6 17.18 -4.31 -6.54
N ILE A 7 17.61 -4.09 -5.30
CA ILE A 7 19.04 -4.05 -4.93
C ILE A 7 19.64 -5.45 -4.77
N ARG A 8 18.98 -6.33 -4.00
CA ARG A 8 19.53 -7.63 -3.61
C ARG A 8 19.35 -8.70 -4.68
N HIS A 9 18.21 -8.67 -5.39
CA HIS A 9 17.83 -9.71 -6.36
C HIS A 9 17.77 -9.21 -7.81
N LYS A 10 17.81 -7.90 -8.05
CA LYS A 10 17.59 -7.24 -9.35
C LYS A 10 16.20 -7.53 -9.93
N GLY A 11 15.22 -7.79 -9.08
CA GLY A 11 13.86 -8.18 -9.38
C GLY A 11 13.09 -8.44 -8.12
N PHE A 12 12.07 -9.26 -8.17
CA PHE A 12 11.33 -9.67 -6.99
C PHE A 12 12.18 -10.47 -6.00
N ILE A 13 11.93 -10.30 -4.72
CA ILE A 13 12.37 -11.25 -3.71
C ILE A 13 11.61 -12.56 -3.98
N PRO A 14 12.24 -13.76 -3.97
CA PRO A 14 11.60 -15.01 -4.40
C PRO A 14 10.30 -15.42 -3.67
N TRP A 15 10.04 -14.81 -2.52
CA TRP A 15 8.83 -15.04 -1.74
C TRP A 15 7.97 -13.77 -1.58
N ASP A 16 8.25 -12.72 -2.35
CA ASP A 16 7.52 -11.46 -2.35
C ASP A 16 6.64 -11.38 -3.61
N ASP A 17 5.39 -11.01 -3.45
CA ASP A 17 4.37 -11.08 -4.50
C ASP A 17 3.65 -9.74 -4.71
N ASP A 18 4.19 -8.65 -4.15
CA ASP A 18 3.65 -7.30 -4.32
C ASP A 18 4.68 -6.28 -4.83
N VAL A 19 4.17 -5.14 -5.26
CA VAL A 19 4.95 -3.97 -5.64
C VAL A 19 4.35 -2.74 -4.99
N ASP A 20 5.18 -2.00 -4.29
CA ASP A 20 4.79 -0.75 -3.65
C ASP A 20 5.58 0.44 -4.21
N ILE A 21 4.86 1.54 -4.44
CA ILE A 21 5.39 2.81 -4.88
C ILE A 21 5.04 3.87 -3.85
N SER A 22 6.03 4.67 -3.48
CA SER A 22 5.87 5.82 -2.60
C SER A 22 5.84 7.12 -3.41
N MET A 23 4.94 8.02 -3.04
CA MET A 23 4.85 9.36 -3.63
C MET A 23 4.75 10.41 -2.54
N PHE A 24 5.45 11.55 -2.70
CA PHE A 24 5.17 12.70 -1.86
C PHE A 24 3.72 13.16 -2.05
N ARG A 25 3.12 13.72 -0.99
CA ARG A 25 1.67 14.05 -0.98
C ARG A 25 1.23 14.87 -2.19
N GLU A 26 2.01 15.84 -2.62
CA GLU A 26 1.68 16.69 -3.75
C GLU A 26 1.58 15.88 -5.04
N ASP A 27 2.56 14.99 -5.28
CA ASP A 27 2.58 14.11 -6.45
C ASP A 27 1.49 13.03 -6.38
N TYR A 28 1.22 12.52 -5.18
CA TYR A 28 0.13 11.56 -4.95
C TYR A 28 -1.24 12.15 -5.29
N GLU A 29 -1.54 13.37 -4.83
CA GLU A 29 -2.82 14.03 -5.15
C GLU A 29 -2.92 14.33 -6.65
N LYS A 30 -1.82 14.78 -7.28
CA LYS A 30 -1.75 15.00 -8.72
C LYS A 30 -1.98 13.70 -9.49
N PHE A 31 -1.34 12.61 -9.07
CA PHE A 31 -1.55 11.28 -9.67
C PHE A 31 -3.01 10.83 -9.56
N LEU A 32 -3.67 11.03 -8.42
CA LEU A 32 -5.09 10.68 -8.27
C LEU A 32 -6.02 11.54 -9.14
N ALA A 33 -5.68 12.80 -9.36
CA ALA A 33 -6.48 13.72 -10.17
C ALA A 33 -6.30 13.49 -11.68
N GLU A 34 -5.06 13.33 -12.14
CA GLU A 34 -4.70 13.28 -13.56
C GLU A 34 -4.51 11.84 -14.08
N GLY A 35 -4.02 10.94 -13.23
CA GLY A 35 -3.69 9.55 -13.58
C GLY A 35 -4.80 8.82 -14.35
N PRO A 36 -6.08 8.90 -13.95
CA PRO A 36 -7.16 8.20 -14.66
C PRO A 36 -7.24 8.50 -16.16
N SER A 37 -6.80 9.67 -16.60
CA SER A 37 -6.78 10.07 -18.04
C SER A 37 -5.51 9.64 -18.77
N HIS A 38 -4.47 9.20 -18.07
CA HIS A 38 -3.16 8.87 -18.64
C HIS A 38 -2.80 7.39 -18.55
N ILE A 39 -3.43 6.64 -17.63
CA ILE A 39 -3.22 5.19 -17.52
C ILE A 39 -3.98 4.45 -18.63
N ARG A 40 -3.45 3.31 -19.04
CA ARG A 40 -4.14 2.42 -19.98
C ARG A 40 -5.48 1.97 -19.41
N SER A 41 -6.45 1.74 -20.30
CA SER A 41 -7.82 1.30 -19.93
C SER A 41 -7.87 -0.03 -19.17
N ASP A 42 -6.82 -0.85 -19.28
CA ASP A 42 -6.69 -2.11 -18.53
C ASP A 42 -6.46 -1.91 -17.03
N PHE A 43 -6.07 -0.71 -16.62
CA PHE A 43 -5.84 -0.38 -15.22
C PHE A 43 -6.92 0.53 -14.64
N ILE A 44 -7.03 0.53 -13.33
CA ILE A 44 -7.90 1.41 -12.57
C ILE A 44 -7.23 1.82 -11.26
N ILE A 45 -7.37 3.07 -10.88
CA ILE A 45 -6.97 3.54 -9.55
C ILE A 45 -8.13 3.28 -8.60
N GLN A 46 -7.88 2.49 -7.55
CA GLN A 46 -8.83 2.15 -6.50
C GLN A 46 -8.33 2.64 -5.15
N ASN A 47 -9.21 3.27 -4.41
CA ASN A 47 -8.96 3.75 -3.05
C ASN A 47 -10.29 4.02 -2.36
N GLY A 48 -10.27 4.45 -1.10
CA GLY A 48 -11.50 4.74 -0.38
C GLY A 48 -12.28 5.98 -0.85
N ARG A 49 -11.76 6.75 -1.83
CA ARG A 49 -12.51 7.84 -2.50
C ARG A 49 -13.32 7.30 -3.67
N THR A 50 -12.87 6.20 -4.30
CA THR A 50 -13.53 5.54 -5.44
C THR A 50 -14.43 4.38 -4.99
N ASP A 51 -14.03 3.67 -3.95
CA ASP A 51 -14.71 2.48 -3.43
C ASP A 51 -15.01 2.60 -1.93
N ASP A 52 -16.31 2.52 -1.59
CA ASP A 52 -16.75 2.71 -0.20
C ASP A 52 -16.27 1.62 0.77
N PHE A 53 -15.87 0.46 0.27
CA PHE A 53 -15.36 -0.66 1.08
C PHE A 53 -13.86 -0.92 0.92
N PHE A 54 -13.13 -0.03 0.28
CA PHE A 54 -11.68 -0.15 0.20
C PHE A 54 -11.08 -0.06 1.60
N PRO A 55 -10.40 -1.10 2.10
CA PRO A 55 -10.07 -1.19 3.52
C PRO A 55 -8.81 -0.41 3.93
N ALA A 56 -7.97 -0.03 2.96
CA ALA A 56 -6.73 0.70 3.22
C ALA A 56 -6.91 2.22 3.10
N VAL A 57 -5.90 2.98 3.48
CA VAL A 57 -5.86 4.44 3.39
C VAL A 57 -4.90 4.96 2.30
N ASN A 58 -4.15 4.04 1.67
CA ASN A 58 -3.38 4.27 0.43
C ASN A 58 -4.28 4.09 -0.81
N SER A 59 -3.68 4.05 -1.98
CA SER A 59 -4.35 3.73 -3.25
C SER A 59 -3.70 2.52 -3.91
N ASN A 60 -4.45 1.84 -4.78
CA ASN A 60 -3.95 0.77 -5.62
C ASN A 60 -4.11 1.12 -7.09
N LEU A 61 -3.10 0.84 -7.89
CA LEU A 61 -3.22 0.76 -9.34
C LEU A 61 -3.49 -0.70 -9.71
N SER A 62 -4.74 -1.01 -9.99
CA SER A 62 -5.26 -2.38 -10.11
C SER A 62 -5.45 -2.79 -11.56
N LEU A 63 -5.11 -4.04 -11.89
CA LEU A 63 -5.31 -4.63 -13.22
C LEU A 63 -6.74 -5.14 -13.35
N ARG A 64 -7.52 -4.55 -14.26
CA ARG A 64 -8.94 -4.88 -14.47
C ARG A 64 -9.13 -6.33 -14.90
N GLY A 65 -10.18 -6.95 -14.37
CA GLY A 65 -10.57 -8.32 -14.72
C GLY A 65 -9.72 -9.39 -14.03
N THR A 66 -8.92 -9.02 -13.04
CA THR A 66 -8.23 -9.96 -12.16
C THR A 66 -8.84 -9.94 -10.76
N VAL A 67 -8.57 -10.97 -9.97
CA VAL A 67 -8.92 -11.06 -8.56
C VAL A 67 -7.70 -11.53 -7.79
N CYS A 68 -7.38 -10.84 -6.69
CA CYS A 68 -6.30 -11.21 -5.77
C CYS A 68 -6.71 -10.78 -4.36
N VAL A 69 -7.47 -11.64 -3.67
CA VAL A 69 -8.06 -11.31 -2.36
C VAL A 69 -7.29 -12.01 -1.26
N PRO A 70 -6.61 -11.28 -0.36
CA PRO A 70 -6.01 -11.86 0.83
C PRO A 70 -7.06 -12.55 1.73
N ASP A 71 -6.66 -13.59 2.46
CA ASP A 71 -7.55 -14.38 3.34
C ASP A 71 -8.35 -13.50 4.32
N GLU A 72 -7.71 -12.47 4.88
CA GLU A 72 -8.34 -11.57 5.85
C GLU A 72 -9.46 -10.69 5.26
N PHE A 73 -9.52 -10.57 3.93
CA PHE A 73 -10.50 -9.78 3.19
C PHE A 73 -11.54 -10.61 2.44
N MET A 74 -11.59 -11.93 2.64
CA MET A 74 -12.56 -12.80 1.97
C MET A 74 -14.01 -12.43 2.30
N ASP A 75 -14.27 -11.89 3.48
CA ASP A 75 -15.58 -11.38 3.92
C ASP A 75 -15.80 -9.89 3.57
N CYS A 76 -14.83 -9.24 2.92
CA CYS A 76 -14.94 -7.82 2.55
C CYS A 76 -15.80 -7.64 1.29
N PRO A 77 -16.72 -6.66 1.26
CA PRO A 77 -17.46 -6.35 0.02
C PRO A 77 -16.60 -5.81 -1.11
N PHE A 78 -15.40 -5.30 -0.82
CA PHE A 78 -14.43 -4.89 -1.83
C PHE A 78 -13.67 -6.11 -2.35
N THR A 79 -13.58 -6.22 -3.70
CA THR A 79 -12.79 -7.26 -4.35
C THR A 79 -11.46 -6.68 -4.80
N TYR A 80 -10.39 -7.17 -4.21
CA TYR A 80 -9.02 -6.84 -4.63
C TYR A 80 -8.71 -7.48 -5.99
N ALA A 81 -8.01 -6.70 -6.83
CA ALA A 81 -7.39 -7.17 -8.05
C ALA A 81 -5.87 -7.31 -7.86
N ILE A 82 -5.17 -7.89 -8.83
CA ILE A 82 -3.70 -7.77 -8.89
C ILE A 82 -3.36 -6.29 -9.04
N SER A 83 -2.52 -5.77 -8.16
CA SER A 83 -2.30 -4.31 -8.06
C SER A 83 -0.91 -3.93 -7.60
N ILE A 84 -0.56 -2.68 -7.86
CA ILE A 84 0.58 -1.99 -7.27
C ILE A 84 0.05 -1.08 -6.17
N GLY A 85 0.60 -1.19 -4.96
CA GLY A 85 0.32 -0.28 -3.85
C GLY A 85 0.95 1.10 -4.08
N ILE A 86 0.20 2.18 -3.79
CA ILE A 86 0.68 3.56 -3.93
C ILE A 86 0.46 4.29 -2.62
N PHE A 87 1.57 4.64 -1.97
CA PHE A 87 1.61 5.15 -0.61
C PHE A 87 1.94 6.63 -0.57
N PRO A 88 1.10 7.47 0.06
CA PRO A 88 1.41 8.87 0.26
C PRO A 88 2.44 9.05 1.39
N PHE A 89 3.39 9.94 1.17
CA PHE A 89 4.31 10.44 2.18
C PHE A 89 3.95 11.89 2.50
N ASP A 90 3.64 12.15 3.76
CA ASP A 90 3.23 13.44 4.28
C ASP A 90 4.33 14.12 5.06
N LYS A 91 4.35 15.45 5.04
CA LYS A 91 5.29 16.24 5.86
C LYS A 91 5.11 15.96 7.35
N ILE A 92 6.21 15.74 8.04
CA ILE A 92 6.21 15.50 9.48
C ILE A 92 6.05 16.84 10.21
N PRO A 93 5.06 16.99 11.12
CA PRO A 93 5.00 18.14 12.01
C PRO A 93 6.26 18.27 12.87
N GLN A 94 6.84 19.47 12.94
CA GLN A 94 8.06 19.73 13.72
C GLN A 94 7.82 19.73 15.23
N ASP A 95 6.61 20.16 15.66
CA ASP A 95 6.23 20.08 17.08
C ASP A 95 5.98 18.63 17.49
N PRO A 96 6.75 18.09 18.49
CA PRO A 96 6.61 16.70 18.92
C PRO A 96 5.20 16.31 19.41
N LYS A 97 4.45 17.26 20.00
CA LYS A 97 3.08 17.01 20.46
C LYS A 97 2.12 16.87 19.26
N THR A 98 2.32 17.69 18.25
CA THR A 98 1.55 17.63 17.01
C THR A 98 1.88 16.35 16.25
N TYR A 99 3.15 15.96 16.16
CA TYR A 99 3.57 14.69 15.58
C TYR A 99 2.94 13.48 16.28
N ALA A 100 3.02 13.42 17.62
CA ALA A 100 2.41 12.35 18.40
C ALA A 100 0.88 12.30 18.22
N ARG A 101 0.23 13.46 18.07
CA ARG A 101 -1.21 13.55 17.76
C ARG A 101 -1.52 13.05 16.35
N THR A 102 -0.69 13.39 15.36
CA THR A 102 -0.79 12.89 13.99
C THR A 102 -0.75 11.37 13.99
N LYS A 103 0.30 10.75 14.53
CA LYS A 103 0.43 9.28 14.64
C LYS A 103 -0.79 8.62 15.25
N ARG A 104 -1.23 9.10 16.41
CA ARG A 104 -2.38 8.53 17.10
C ARG A 104 -3.67 8.64 16.30
N ARG A 105 -3.89 9.76 15.61
CA ARG A 105 -5.11 10.00 14.82
C ARG A 105 -5.10 9.20 13.53
N THR A 106 -3.98 9.16 12.81
CA THR A 106 -3.87 8.37 11.58
C THR A 106 -4.01 6.89 11.88
N TRP A 107 -3.35 6.39 12.93
CA TRP A 107 -3.54 5.02 13.40
C TRP A 107 -5.01 4.71 13.72
N PHE A 108 -5.66 5.56 14.50
CA PHE A 108 -7.06 5.37 14.91
C PHE A 108 -8.01 5.34 13.70
N TRP A 109 -7.94 6.34 12.83
CA TRP A 109 -8.82 6.44 11.68
C TRP A 109 -8.52 5.36 10.63
N GLY A 110 -7.26 4.99 10.44
CA GLY A 110 -6.87 3.87 9.58
C GLY A 110 -7.44 2.54 10.08
N ARG A 111 -7.37 2.27 11.40
CA ARG A 111 -7.98 1.06 12.00
C ARG A 111 -9.50 1.06 11.89
N LEU A 112 -10.16 2.21 12.02
CA LEU A 112 -11.61 2.30 11.79
C LEU A 112 -11.98 2.01 10.33
N ASN A 113 -11.20 2.53 9.37
CA ASN A 113 -11.45 2.24 7.94
C ASN A 113 -11.31 0.74 7.67
N PHE A 114 -10.28 0.11 8.19
CA PHE A 114 -10.07 -1.33 8.10
C PHE A 114 -11.23 -2.12 8.72
N LEU A 115 -11.62 -1.81 9.95
CA LEU A 115 -12.73 -2.47 10.64
C LEU A 115 -14.09 -2.24 9.96
N ARG A 116 -14.26 -1.14 9.24
CA ARG A 116 -15.46 -0.93 8.43
C ARG A 116 -15.57 -1.92 7.29
N ALA A 117 -14.46 -2.33 6.72
CA ALA A 117 -14.40 -3.29 5.61
C ALA A 117 -14.47 -4.74 6.10
N THR A 118 -13.77 -5.12 7.17
CA THR A 118 -13.74 -6.49 7.69
C THR A 118 -14.05 -6.57 9.19
N PRO A 119 -14.92 -7.52 9.61
CA PRO A 119 -15.20 -7.74 11.04
C PRO A 119 -14.14 -8.59 11.75
N ARG A 120 -13.25 -9.25 11.01
CA ARG A 120 -12.32 -10.26 11.51
C ARG A 120 -10.86 -9.94 11.19
N PRO A 121 -10.29 -8.86 11.78
CA PRO A 121 -8.87 -8.54 11.54
C PRO A 121 -7.98 -9.65 12.11
N HIS A 122 -6.80 -9.83 11.51
CA HIS A 122 -5.76 -10.63 12.15
C HIS A 122 -5.28 -9.92 13.43
N ILE A 123 -5.39 -10.62 14.58
CA ILE A 123 -4.97 -10.09 15.87
C ILE A 123 -3.92 -11.04 16.45
N PRO A 124 -2.66 -10.59 16.66
CA PRO A 124 -1.58 -11.42 17.17
C PRO A 124 -1.67 -11.58 18.70
N LEU A 125 -2.84 -12.00 19.18
CA LEU A 125 -3.11 -12.32 20.58
C LEU A 125 -3.54 -13.78 20.70
N GLY A 126 -3.30 -14.39 21.85
CA GLY A 126 -3.72 -15.75 22.16
C GLY A 126 -4.89 -15.83 23.15
N GLY A 127 -5.56 -16.99 23.18
CA GLY A 127 -6.56 -17.32 24.19
C GLY A 127 -7.74 -16.33 24.28
N TRP A 128 -8.26 -16.15 25.50
CA TRP A 128 -9.44 -15.32 25.76
C TRP A 128 -9.25 -13.84 25.36
N LYS A 129 -8.02 -13.31 25.39
CA LYS A 129 -7.70 -11.94 24.98
C LYS A 129 -8.00 -11.72 23.51
N ARG A 130 -7.65 -12.69 22.65
CA ARG A 130 -7.98 -12.66 21.22
C ARG A 130 -9.50 -12.65 21.00
N THR A 131 -10.22 -13.53 21.71
CA THR A 131 -11.68 -13.63 21.60
C THR A 131 -12.36 -12.31 21.98
N LEU A 132 -11.93 -11.70 23.09
CA LEU A 132 -12.47 -10.41 23.53
C LEU A 132 -12.17 -9.29 22.52
N ALA A 133 -10.94 -9.22 22.00
CA ALA A 133 -10.56 -8.24 21.00
C ALA A 133 -11.37 -8.41 19.69
N LEU A 134 -11.54 -9.65 19.21
CA LEU A 134 -12.38 -9.94 18.03
C LEU A 134 -13.84 -9.59 18.28
N ALA A 135 -14.39 -9.84 19.47
CA ALA A 135 -15.75 -9.42 19.81
C ALA A 135 -15.92 -7.90 19.77
N GLY A 136 -14.91 -7.15 20.27
CA GLY A 136 -14.88 -5.70 20.16
C GLY A 136 -14.82 -5.21 18.70
N CYS A 137 -13.96 -5.80 17.88
CA CYS A 137 -13.87 -5.50 16.45
C CYS A 137 -15.19 -5.77 15.71
N PHE A 138 -15.81 -6.90 15.99
CA PHE A 138 -17.10 -7.29 15.45
C PHE A 138 -18.20 -6.27 15.82
N LEU A 139 -18.25 -5.86 17.09
CA LEU A 139 -19.21 -4.86 17.56
C LEU A 139 -19.00 -3.51 16.85
N ILE A 140 -17.77 -3.04 16.75
CA ILE A 140 -17.41 -1.78 16.05
C ILE A 140 -17.82 -1.87 14.58
N HIS A 141 -17.45 -2.96 13.89
CA HIS A 141 -17.81 -3.18 12.48
C HIS A 141 -19.32 -3.05 12.26
N TRP A 142 -20.11 -3.83 12.99
CA TRP A 142 -21.56 -3.84 12.81
C TRP A 142 -22.24 -2.54 13.25
N THR A 143 -21.71 -1.88 14.27
CA THR A 143 -22.20 -0.55 14.65
C THR A 143 -22.00 0.44 13.50
N MET A 144 -20.83 0.48 12.88
CA MET A 144 -20.59 1.35 11.72
C MET A 144 -21.46 0.98 10.52
N ARG A 145 -21.72 -0.32 10.31
CA ARG A 145 -22.61 -0.81 9.23
C ARG A 145 -24.06 -0.39 9.46
N ILE A 146 -24.58 -0.56 10.66
CA ILE A 146 -25.96 -0.20 11.04
C ILE A 146 -26.15 1.31 10.96
N LEU A 147 -25.16 2.09 11.43
CA LEU A 147 -25.21 3.55 11.38
C LEU A 147 -24.87 4.11 10.00
N HIS A 148 -24.58 3.26 9.00
CA HIS A 148 -24.21 3.65 7.64
C HIS A 148 -23.06 4.67 7.60
N VAL A 149 -22.04 4.50 8.48
CA VAL A 149 -20.88 5.41 8.52
C VAL A 149 -20.14 5.33 7.18
N PRO A 150 -20.07 6.40 6.38
CA PRO A 150 -19.41 6.34 5.08
C PRO A 150 -17.88 6.32 5.23
N SER A 151 -17.19 5.56 4.36
CA SER A 151 -15.71 5.55 4.35
C SER A 151 -15.14 6.94 4.15
N LYS A 152 -15.75 7.77 3.31
CA LYS A 152 -15.33 9.14 3.06
C LYS A 152 -15.26 9.99 4.33
N PHE A 153 -16.15 9.74 5.31
CA PHE A 153 -16.07 10.40 6.61
C PHE A 153 -14.81 10.00 7.37
N ILE A 154 -14.53 8.70 7.46
CA ILE A 154 -13.36 8.17 8.16
C ILE A 154 -12.08 8.65 7.48
N LEU A 155 -12.01 8.52 6.16
CA LEU A 155 -10.84 8.89 5.36
C LEU A 155 -10.56 10.39 5.37
N SER A 156 -11.62 11.24 5.39
CA SER A 156 -11.42 12.69 5.51
C SER A 156 -10.77 13.09 6.85
N HIS A 157 -11.06 12.34 7.91
CA HIS A 157 -10.42 12.55 9.21
C HIS A 157 -8.98 12.02 9.25
N TRP A 158 -8.75 10.87 8.59
CA TRP A 158 -7.41 10.33 8.43
C TRP A 158 -6.53 11.30 7.64
N ASP A 159 -7.00 11.71 6.47
CA ASP A 159 -6.29 12.62 5.56
C ASP A 159 -5.95 13.96 6.25
N ARG A 160 -6.94 14.55 6.93
CA ARG A 160 -6.71 15.78 7.73
C ARG A 160 -5.67 15.57 8.83
N ALA A 161 -5.62 14.37 9.44
CA ALA A 161 -4.64 14.09 10.47
C ALA A 161 -3.24 13.89 9.86
N ALA A 162 -3.11 13.17 8.74
CA ALA A 162 -1.85 12.96 8.05
C ALA A 162 -1.21 14.27 7.57
N ARG A 163 -2.03 15.23 7.16
CA ARG A 163 -1.61 16.52 6.60
C ARG A 163 -1.41 17.64 7.63
N LEU A 164 -1.32 17.33 8.93
CA LEU A 164 -1.11 18.38 9.95
C LEU A 164 0.20 19.16 9.80
N GLY A 165 1.23 18.56 9.17
CA GLY A 165 2.50 19.21 8.86
C GLY A 165 2.58 19.85 7.47
N GLU A 166 1.50 19.83 6.67
CA GLU A 166 1.53 20.24 5.25
C GLU A 166 2.07 21.65 5.01
N HIS A 167 1.76 22.59 5.90
CA HIS A 167 2.14 24.00 5.77
C HIS A 167 3.42 24.35 6.54
N GLU A 168 4.07 23.37 7.17
CA GLU A 168 5.32 23.62 7.87
C GLU A 168 6.51 23.67 6.90
N GLU A 169 7.51 24.47 7.27
CA GLU A 169 8.77 24.56 6.52
C GLU A 169 9.68 23.38 6.90
N THR A 170 9.26 22.18 6.54
CA THR A 170 10.06 20.95 6.72
C THR A 170 10.24 20.27 5.37
N ASP A 171 11.38 19.63 5.20
CA ASP A 171 11.71 18.75 4.06
C ASP A 171 11.66 17.28 4.43
N VAL A 172 11.14 16.94 5.61
CA VAL A 172 11.07 15.59 6.13
C VAL A 172 9.64 15.06 6.03
N TYR A 173 9.51 13.88 5.43
CA TYR A 173 8.24 13.23 5.15
C TYR A 173 8.22 11.83 5.78
N ALA A 174 7.03 11.33 6.09
CA ALA A 174 6.82 9.96 6.54
C ALA A 174 5.55 9.36 5.95
N SER A 175 5.49 8.03 5.88
CA SER A 175 4.26 7.31 5.57
C SER A 175 3.45 7.10 6.85
N PHE A 176 2.37 7.84 7.01
CA PHE A 176 1.40 7.63 8.10
C PHE A 176 0.39 6.49 7.80
N VAL A 177 0.54 5.81 6.69
CA VAL A 177 -0.15 4.55 6.40
C VAL A 177 0.37 3.45 7.31
N GLU A 178 1.67 3.49 7.58
CA GLU A 178 2.36 2.53 8.42
C GLU A 178 2.13 2.80 9.92
N PRO A 179 2.11 1.76 10.76
CA PRO A 179 1.94 1.91 12.20
C PRO A 179 3.11 2.63 12.87
N ASP A 180 4.32 2.46 12.33
CA ASP A 180 5.57 3.05 12.83
C ASP A 180 6.21 3.95 11.77
N PRO A 181 5.65 5.15 11.53
CA PRO A 181 6.11 6.06 10.47
C PRO A 181 7.56 6.50 10.63
N GLU A 182 8.16 6.35 11.80
CA GLU A 182 9.60 6.61 12.04
C GLU A 182 10.51 5.76 11.17
N ASN A 183 10.11 4.52 10.88
CA ASN A 183 10.86 3.59 10.03
C ASN A 183 10.74 3.94 8.53
N TRP A 184 9.82 4.83 8.20
CA TRP A 184 9.48 5.22 6.83
C TRP A 184 9.56 6.74 6.68
N THR A 185 10.68 7.29 7.12
CA THR A 185 10.96 8.73 7.11
C THR A 185 12.06 9.05 6.10
N MET A 186 11.83 10.08 5.27
CA MET A 186 12.79 10.53 4.27
C MET A 186 12.68 12.03 4.02
N SER A 187 13.77 12.64 3.53
CA SER A 187 13.75 14.00 2.98
C SER A 187 13.72 13.96 1.44
N LYS A 188 13.32 15.07 0.81
CA LYS A 188 13.44 15.18 -0.66
C LYS A 188 14.88 15.06 -1.12
N SER A 189 15.86 15.52 -0.33
CA SER A 189 17.28 15.38 -0.61
C SER A 189 17.79 13.93 -0.49
N ASP A 190 17.14 13.08 0.30
CA ASP A 190 17.43 11.65 0.33
C ASP A 190 16.89 10.93 -0.93
N VAL A 191 15.82 11.45 -1.52
CA VAL A 191 15.16 10.85 -2.69
C VAL A 191 15.77 11.33 -3.99
N PHE A 192 16.00 12.64 -4.15
CA PHE A 192 16.42 13.23 -5.41
C PHE A 192 17.92 13.61 -5.44
N PRO A 193 18.56 13.47 -6.63
CA PRO A 193 18.06 12.84 -7.85
C PRO A 193 17.94 11.34 -7.70
N THR A 194 16.86 10.73 -8.20
CA THR A 194 16.65 9.28 -8.15
C THR A 194 17.73 8.52 -8.92
N VAL A 195 18.01 7.28 -8.51
CA VAL A 195 18.92 6.38 -9.20
C VAL A 195 18.14 5.32 -9.99
N ARG A 196 18.63 4.98 -11.18
CA ARG A 196 18.04 3.92 -12.00
C ARG A 196 18.71 2.59 -11.74
N VAL A 197 17.93 1.56 -11.51
CA VAL A 197 18.42 0.20 -11.25
C VAL A 197 17.64 -0.83 -12.06
N PRO A 198 18.24 -1.98 -12.41
CA PRO A 198 17.53 -3.09 -13.02
C PRO A 198 16.48 -3.67 -12.07
N PHE A 199 15.34 -4.06 -12.60
CA PHE A 199 14.30 -4.82 -11.91
C PHE A 199 13.62 -5.74 -12.92
N GLU A 200 13.86 -7.05 -12.80
CA GLU A 200 13.48 -8.03 -13.82
C GLU A 200 13.97 -7.61 -15.22
N ASP A 201 13.07 -7.50 -16.18
CA ASP A 201 13.33 -7.07 -17.56
C ASP A 201 13.14 -5.57 -17.80
N ILE A 202 12.92 -4.79 -16.72
CA ILE A 202 12.73 -3.33 -16.78
C ILE A 202 13.81 -2.58 -16.00
N THR A 203 13.75 -1.27 -16.07
CA THR A 203 14.51 -0.36 -15.20
C THR A 203 13.53 0.39 -14.31
N THR A 204 13.75 0.35 -13.01
CA THR A 204 13.01 1.13 -12.01
C THR A 204 13.86 2.26 -11.46
N VAL A 205 13.26 3.10 -10.62
CA VAL A 205 13.94 4.20 -9.92
C VAL A 205 13.87 3.98 -8.42
N LEU A 206 14.97 4.27 -7.75
CA LEU A 206 15.07 4.26 -6.30
C LEU A 206 15.47 5.64 -5.78
N PRO A 207 15.23 5.95 -4.50
CA PRO A 207 15.81 7.10 -3.84
C PRO A 207 17.34 7.14 -3.97
N LYS A 208 17.93 8.33 -4.02
CA LYS A 208 19.39 8.51 -4.02
C LYS A 208 20.05 7.80 -2.84
N GLU A 209 19.51 7.99 -1.65
CA GLU A 209 20.01 7.41 -0.40
C GLU A 209 19.27 6.12 -0.02
N TYR A 210 18.96 5.25 -1.00
CA TYR A 210 18.20 4.01 -0.78
C TYR A 210 18.82 3.12 0.32
N ASP A 211 20.14 3.01 0.44
CA ASP A 211 20.78 2.21 1.47
C ASP A 211 20.49 2.74 2.88
N LYS A 212 20.54 4.07 3.07
CA LYS A 212 20.14 4.73 4.32
C LYS A 212 18.68 4.44 4.68
N LEU A 213 17.78 4.57 3.70
CA LEU A 213 16.34 4.37 3.90
C LEU A 213 16.01 2.89 4.18
N LEU A 214 16.63 1.97 3.45
CA LEU A 214 16.45 0.54 3.69
C LEU A 214 16.99 0.11 5.05
N ARG A 215 18.14 0.65 5.49
CA ARG A 215 18.67 0.38 6.83
C ARG A 215 17.80 0.95 7.94
N LEU A 216 17.16 2.10 7.71
CA LEU A 216 16.21 2.68 8.66
C LEU A 216 14.99 1.76 8.86
N GLY A 217 14.41 1.25 7.77
CA GLY A 217 13.22 0.40 7.81
C GLY A 217 13.47 -1.06 8.20
N TYR A 218 14.60 -1.63 7.74
CA TYR A 218 14.84 -3.07 7.80
C TYR A 218 16.16 -3.47 8.49
N GLY A 219 16.97 -2.52 8.94
CA GLY A 219 18.29 -2.82 9.51
C GLY A 219 19.26 -3.37 8.46
N ASP A 220 19.86 -4.54 8.69
CA ASP A 220 20.70 -5.22 7.70
C ASP A 220 19.86 -5.96 6.66
N TYR A 221 19.27 -5.21 5.73
CA TYR A 221 18.41 -5.76 4.68
C TYR A 221 19.11 -6.68 3.68
N MET A 222 20.47 -6.68 3.66
CA MET A 222 21.24 -7.59 2.81
C MET A 222 21.28 -9.01 3.39
N GLN A 223 21.09 -9.17 4.70
CA GLN A 223 20.95 -10.45 5.33
C GLN A 223 19.58 -11.06 4.97
N LEU A 224 19.58 -12.33 4.53
CA LEU A 224 18.33 -13.04 4.29
C LEU A 224 17.65 -13.39 5.62
N PRO A 225 16.33 -13.23 5.71
CA PRO A 225 15.60 -13.70 6.88
C PRO A 225 15.66 -15.23 7.00
N PRO A 226 15.43 -15.79 8.20
CA PRO A 226 15.24 -17.23 8.38
C PRO A 226 14.21 -17.79 7.39
N GLU A 227 14.35 -19.06 7.01
CA GLU A 227 13.45 -19.67 6.00
C GLU A 227 11.99 -19.65 6.43
N ASP A 228 11.72 -19.86 7.73
CA ASP A 228 10.36 -19.84 8.28
C ASP A 228 9.68 -18.45 8.21
N ASP A 229 10.48 -17.37 8.06
CA ASP A 229 10.01 -16.00 7.94
C ASP A 229 9.83 -15.57 6.47
N ARG A 230 10.26 -16.41 5.50
CA ARG A 230 10.10 -16.18 4.06
C ARG A 230 8.70 -16.56 3.61
N LYS A 231 7.77 -15.64 3.74
CA LYS A 231 6.35 -15.84 3.43
C LYS A 231 5.89 -14.85 2.40
N ASN A 232 5.00 -15.30 1.52
CA ASN A 232 4.23 -14.41 0.65
C ASN A 232 2.86 -14.10 1.28
N HIS A 233 2.06 -13.26 0.65
CA HIS A 233 0.74 -12.84 1.16
C HIS A 233 -0.34 -13.90 0.97
N HIS A 234 -0.06 -15.00 0.25
CA HIS A 234 -0.96 -16.14 0.03
C HIS A 234 -2.42 -15.70 -0.18
N PRO A 235 -2.80 -15.21 -1.37
CA PRO A 235 -4.17 -14.80 -1.59
C PRO A 235 -5.10 -15.99 -1.45
N GLY A 236 -6.17 -15.82 -0.65
CA GLY A 236 -7.22 -16.83 -0.49
C GLY A 236 -8.02 -17.04 -1.77
N ARG A 237 -8.02 -16.03 -2.65
CA ARG A 237 -8.61 -16.12 -3.98
C ARG A 237 -7.74 -15.40 -4.98
N LEU A 238 -7.29 -16.14 -6.01
CA LEU A 238 -6.50 -15.61 -7.13
C LEU A 238 -7.17 -16.01 -8.45
N ASP A 239 -7.41 -15.01 -9.33
CA ASP A 239 -7.91 -15.23 -10.67
C ASP A 239 -7.29 -14.21 -11.61
N PHE A 240 -6.58 -14.69 -12.62
CA PHE A 240 -5.94 -13.84 -13.63
C PHE A 240 -6.92 -13.36 -14.71
N GLY A 241 -8.15 -13.90 -14.73
CA GLY A 241 -9.18 -13.54 -15.71
C GLY A 241 -8.69 -13.68 -17.15
N LYS A 242 -8.92 -12.64 -17.96
CA LYS A 242 -8.44 -12.60 -19.36
C LYS A 242 -6.92 -12.65 -19.49
N TRP A 243 -6.15 -12.36 -18.43
CA TRP A 243 -4.70 -12.31 -18.44
C TRP A 243 -4.01 -13.66 -18.20
N LYS A 244 -4.77 -14.72 -17.95
CA LYS A 244 -4.23 -16.07 -17.65
C LYS A 244 -3.35 -16.65 -18.76
N ASP A 245 -3.55 -16.21 -20.00
CA ASP A 245 -2.82 -16.71 -21.18
C ASP A 245 -1.68 -15.77 -21.61
N VAL A 246 -1.33 -14.77 -20.78
CA VAL A 246 -0.19 -13.88 -21.02
C VAL A 246 1.10 -14.69 -20.84
N ASP A 247 1.91 -14.75 -21.90
CA ASP A 247 3.20 -15.41 -21.85
C ASP A 247 4.26 -14.50 -21.20
N VAL A 248 4.42 -14.64 -19.90
CA VAL A 248 5.35 -13.84 -19.11
C VAL A 248 6.84 -14.15 -19.42
N THR A 249 7.13 -15.25 -20.14
CA THR A 249 8.50 -15.59 -20.51
C THR A 249 9.09 -14.70 -21.60
N LYS A 250 8.24 -13.97 -22.31
CA LYS A 250 8.64 -13.03 -23.38
C LYS A 250 9.09 -11.65 -22.89
N GLY A 251 9.13 -11.46 -21.58
CA GLY A 251 9.34 -10.15 -20.98
C GLY A 251 8.06 -9.29 -20.96
N SER A 252 8.02 -8.31 -20.07
CA SER A 252 6.80 -7.57 -19.78
C SER A 252 6.27 -6.76 -20.96
N ARG A 253 7.14 -6.13 -21.76
CA ARG A 253 6.74 -5.33 -22.93
C ARG A 253 6.10 -6.17 -24.02
N ASP A 254 6.74 -7.29 -24.39
CA ASP A 254 6.31 -8.13 -25.49
C ASP A 254 5.07 -8.96 -25.11
N ALA A 255 5.00 -9.39 -23.83
CA ALA A 255 3.82 -10.06 -23.30
C ALA A 255 2.56 -9.16 -23.39
N PHE A 256 2.67 -7.88 -23.02
CA PHE A 256 1.57 -6.92 -23.11
C PHE A 256 1.25 -6.50 -24.54
N ALA A 257 2.24 -6.33 -25.41
CA ALA A 257 2.06 -6.00 -26.81
C ALA A 257 1.26 -7.11 -27.54
N ALA A 258 1.69 -8.36 -27.38
CA ALA A 258 1.03 -9.52 -27.96
C ALA A 258 -0.41 -9.72 -27.45
N PHE A 259 -0.71 -9.28 -26.22
CA PHE A 259 -2.08 -9.33 -25.67
C PHE A 259 -2.97 -8.24 -26.25
N GLY A 260 -2.43 -7.02 -26.44
CA GLY A 260 -3.15 -5.87 -27.02
C GLY A 260 -3.57 -6.09 -28.48
N GLU A 261 -2.75 -6.79 -29.26
CA GLU A 261 -3.05 -7.14 -30.66
C GLU A 261 -4.18 -8.19 -30.81
N LYS A 262 -4.40 -9.01 -29.78
CA LYS A 262 -5.49 -10.02 -29.76
C LYS A 262 -6.83 -9.48 -29.24
N SER A 263 -6.86 -8.26 -28.70
CA SER A 263 -8.04 -7.68 -28.04
C SER A 263 -8.73 -6.57 -28.86
N VAL A 264 -8.33 -6.37 -30.13
CA VAL A 264 -8.95 -5.41 -31.08
C VAL A 264 -9.85 -6.18 -32.09
#